data_37ceb94e2acdf86a4082ff90ffb25bf2
#
_entry.id   37ceb94e2acdf86a4082ff90ffb25bf2
#
_cell.length_a   1.000
_cell.length_b   1.000
_cell.length_c   1.000
_cell.angle_alpha   90.00
_cell.angle_beta   90.00
_cell.angle_gamma   90.00
#
_symmetry.space_group_name_H-M   'P 1'
#
loop_
_entity.id
_entity.type
_entity.pdbx_description
1 polymer ?
#
loop_
_entity_poly.entity_id
_entity_poly.type
_entity_poly.pdbx_seq_one_letter_code
_entity_poly.pdbx_strand_id
1 'polypeptide(L)'
;MAISEVKQTFVRPFMEGLTAPDNSWQSGFDVWTDDVAAVKLASLSGVGNVPVWNGADDITTADVNDRYNNTLTYTKYALQVRINKYDAKDVPRIVQDAATKLGVSIANTYGSIGATILEDTFDATTTAGDGVALISDSHPTNSGASRDNKMTSSFDRTAYMAAVTLASLWTNYMNQEEDWSNEPVLLYGSPADTTFRETAHEVFASQFSSSQMQSNAAAMYAPEVVIWSKLTDSTRWWVVSKTRKPLVFWVRSGAETNTTIDEDNRNIKITTDFAIGTVAKPDPAGIIGSDAA
;
A
#
# COMPACT_ATOMS: atom_id res chain seq x y z
N MET A 1 39.19 16.76 3.50
CA MET A 1 37.90 16.67 4.22
C MET A 1 37.99 15.50 5.19
N ALA A 2 37.72 15.73 6.47
CA ALA A 2 37.67 14.64 7.44
C ALA A 2 36.38 13.84 7.30
N ILE A 3 36.35 12.56 7.75
CA ILE A 3 35.14 11.71 7.68
C ILE A 3 33.95 12.38 8.38
N SER A 4 34.21 13.07 9.50
CA SER A 4 33.18 13.82 10.24
C SER A 4 32.55 14.96 9.44
N GLU A 5 33.36 15.66 8.65
CA GLU A 5 32.88 16.74 7.77
C GLU A 5 32.04 16.18 6.62
N VAL A 6 32.44 15.03 6.05
CA VAL A 6 31.68 14.34 5.01
C VAL A 6 30.32 13.88 5.57
N LYS A 7 30.29 13.29 6.77
CA LYS A 7 29.04 12.89 7.42
C LYS A 7 28.08 14.07 7.60
N GLN A 8 28.56 15.21 8.11
CA GLN A 8 27.72 16.38 8.31
C GLN A 8 27.18 16.96 6.99
N THR A 9 28.03 16.97 5.95
CA THR A 9 27.64 17.47 4.63
C THR A 9 26.66 16.52 3.90
N PHE A 10 26.66 15.24 4.24
CA PHE A 10 25.86 14.20 3.60
C PHE A 10 24.46 14.05 4.19
N VAL A 11 24.30 14.07 5.52
CA VAL A 11 23.05 13.66 6.19
C VAL A 11 21.85 14.52 5.77
N ARG A 12 21.98 15.83 5.77
CA ARG A 12 20.87 16.72 5.44
C ARG A 12 20.39 16.56 3.98
N PRO A 13 21.26 16.65 2.94
CA PRO A 13 20.85 16.42 1.57
C PRO A 13 20.27 15.01 1.33
N PHE A 14 20.78 14.00 2.02
CA PHE A 14 20.24 12.64 1.98
C PHE A 14 18.81 12.59 2.48
N MET A 15 18.49 13.21 3.62
CA MET A 15 17.13 13.26 4.16
C MET A 15 16.20 14.08 3.27
N GLU A 16 16.68 15.19 2.69
CA GLU A 16 15.93 15.97 1.71
C GLU A 16 15.60 15.11 0.47
N GLY A 17 16.56 14.32 -0.03
CA GLY A 17 16.34 13.39 -1.13
C GLY A 17 15.35 12.27 -0.80
N LEU A 18 15.39 11.73 0.42
CA LEU A 18 14.49 10.67 0.89
C LEU A 18 13.03 11.14 0.98
N THR A 19 12.81 12.41 1.30
CA THR A 19 11.46 13.00 1.45
C THR A 19 10.97 13.70 0.19
N ALA A 20 11.81 13.89 -0.83
CA ALA A 20 11.47 14.62 -2.04
C ALA A 20 10.38 13.97 -2.93
N PRO A 21 10.35 12.64 -3.13
CA PRO A 21 9.29 12.00 -3.89
C PRO A 21 7.93 12.06 -3.19
N ASP A 22 6.86 12.08 -3.99
CA ASP A 22 5.49 12.00 -3.50
C ASP A 22 5.25 10.66 -2.78
N ASN A 23 4.88 10.74 -1.52
CA ASN A 23 4.58 9.61 -0.64
C ASN A 23 3.07 9.49 -0.35
N SER A 24 2.20 10.15 -1.11
CA SER A 24 0.72 10.10 -0.93
C SER A 24 0.18 8.67 -1.01
N TRP A 25 0.84 7.79 -1.76
CA TRP A 25 0.52 6.38 -1.87
C TRP A 25 0.53 5.63 -0.54
N GLN A 26 1.35 6.06 0.44
CA GLN A 26 1.46 5.38 1.75
C GLN A 26 0.18 5.48 2.58
N SER A 27 -0.70 6.43 2.29
CA SER A 27 -1.94 6.63 3.07
C SER A 27 -2.91 5.44 3.00
N GLY A 28 -2.81 4.59 1.97
CA GLY A 28 -3.57 3.33 1.83
C GLY A 28 -2.90 2.12 2.48
N PHE A 29 -1.68 2.28 3.00
CA PHE A 29 -0.93 1.22 3.65
C PHE A 29 -0.90 1.40 5.16
N ASP A 30 -0.85 0.29 5.87
CA ASP A 30 -0.55 0.27 7.30
C ASP A 30 0.98 0.24 7.46
N VAL A 31 1.57 1.38 7.74
CA VAL A 31 3.02 1.53 7.81
C VAL A 31 3.50 1.21 9.22
N TRP A 32 4.28 0.13 9.36
CA TRP A 32 4.85 -0.31 10.62
C TRP A 32 6.35 -0.07 10.67
N THR A 33 6.82 0.25 11.88
CA THR A 33 8.26 0.40 12.16
C THR A 33 8.57 -0.39 13.41
N ASP A 34 9.22 -1.54 13.25
CA ASP A 34 9.56 -2.44 14.35
C ASP A 34 10.79 -3.30 13.96
N ASP A 35 11.65 -3.63 14.90
CA ASP A 35 12.89 -4.39 14.68
C ASP A 35 12.76 -5.88 15.08
N VAL A 36 11.63 -6.50 14.80
CA VAL A 36 11.45 -7.94 15.02
C VAL A 36 11.88 -8.76 13.79
N ALA A 37 12.12 -10.05 13.96
CA ALA A 37 12.59 -10.90 12.87
C ALA A 37 11.48 -11.30 11.89
N ALA A 38 10.27 -11.49 12.39
CA ALA A 38 9.06 -11.77 11.60
C ALA A 38 7.84 -11.42 12.45
N VAL A 39 6.75 -11.04 11.80
CA VAL A 39 5.47 -10.75 12.45
C VAL A 39 4.40 -11.65 11.86
N LYS A 40 3.64 -12.31 12.73
CA LYS A 40 2.46 -13.08 12.35
C LYS A 40 1.24 -12.21 12.47
N LEU A 41 0.59 -11.94 11.37
CA LEU A 41 -0.69 -11.26 11.31
C LEU A 41 -1.79 -12.33 11.44
N ALA A 42 -2.69 -12.17 12.39
CA ALA A 42 -3.82 -13.06 12.58
C ALA A 42 -5.14 -12.28 12.48
N SER A 43 -6.15 -12.87 11.86
CA SER A 43 -7.52 -12.39 11.94
C SER A 43 -8.36 -13.34 12.79
N LEU A 44 -9.31 -12.77 13.52
CA LEU A 44 -10.25 -13.52 14.35
C LEU A 44 -11.49 -13.88 13.53
N SER A 45 -12.09 -15.03 13.84
CA SER A 45 -13.27 -15.53 13.12
C SER A 45 -14.53 -14.66 13.30
N GLY A 46 -14.56 -13.79 14.30
CA GLY A 46 -15.77 -13.10 14.74
C GLY A 46 -16.68 -14.02 15.58
N VAL A 47 -17.77 -13.48 16.11
CA VAL A 47 -18.70 -14.20 17.01
C VAL A 47 -20.05 -14.51 16.38
N GLY A 48 -20.32 -14.04 15.18
CA GLY A 48 -21.63 -14.17 14.53
C GLY A 48 -22.70 -13.26 15.17
N ASN A 49 -23.96 -13.45 14.76
CA ASN A 49 -25.09 -12.72 15.33
C ASN A 49 -25.45 -13.26 16.70
N VAL A 50 -25.80 -12.36 17.62
CA VAL A 50 -26.27 -12.74 18.96
C VAL A 50 -27.65 -13.38 18.81
N PRO A 51 -27.85 -14.65 19.26
CA PRO A 51 -29.14 -15.30 19.22
C PRO A 51 -30.10 -14.71 20.26
N VAL A 52 -31.38 -14.88 20.02
CA VAL A 52 -32.42 -14.52 21.01
C VAL A 52 -32.31 -15.50 22.19
N TRP A 53 -32.22 -14.96 23.38
CA TRP A 53 -32.23 -15.75 24.61
C TRP A 53 -33.57 -15.58 25.34
N ASN A 54 -34.21 -16.71 25.72
CA ASN A 54 -35.51 -16.72 26.38
C ASN A 54 -35.43 -16.58 27.92
N GLY A 55 -34.20 -16.50 28.45
CA GLY A 55 -33.96 -16.35 29.91
C GLY A 55 -34.00 -17.65 30.71
N ALA A 56 -34.28 -18.80 30.08
CA ALA A 56 -34.38 -20.09 30.72
C ALA A 56 -33.28 -21.08 30.32
N ASP A 57 -32.81 -21.01 29.10
CA ASP A 57 -31.79 -21.90 28.56
C ASP A 57 -30.37 -21.35 28.83
N ASP A 58 -29.38 -22.20 28.67
CA ASP A 58 -27.96 -21.80 28.74
C ASP A 58 -27.62 -20.76 27.67
N ILE A 59 -26.78 -19.80 28.02
CA ILE A 59 -26.32 -18.79 27.11
C ILE A 59 -25.43 -19.44 26.05
N THR A 60 -25.71 -19.17 24.78
CA THR A 60 -24.90 -19.68 23.68
C THR A 60 -23.48 -19.12 23.77
N THR A 61 -22.48 -19.99 23.82
CA THR A 61 -21.07 -19.62 23.82
C THR A 61 -20.58 -19.56 22.38
N ALA A 62 -19.94 -18.47 22.00
CA ALA A 62 -19.23 -18.33 20.73
C ALA A 62 -17.73 -18.38 20.97
N ASP A 63 -17.04 -19.29 20.29
CA ASP A 63 -15.58 -19.39 20.33
C ASP A 63 -14.97 -18.43 19.30
N VAL A 64 -14.09 -17.56 19.77
CA VAL A 64 -13.27 -16.68 18.90
C VAL A 64 -11.92 -17.34 18.70
N ASN A 65 -11.66 -17.80 17.50
CA ASN A 65 -10.44 -18.49 17.15
C ASN A 65 -9.63 -17.69 16.12
N ASP A 66 -8.30 -17.89 16.12
CA ASP A 66 -7.45 -17.47 15.03
C ASP A 66 -7.90 -18.19 13.76
N ARG A 67 -8.40 -17.44 12.78
CA ARG A 67 -8.92 -18.04 11.56
C ARG A 67 -7.89 -18.08 10.45
N TYR A 68 -7.31 -16.93 10.19
CA TYR A 68 -6.39 -16.74 9.07
C TYR A 68 -5.11 -16.07 9.53
N ASN A 69 -4.01 -16.48 8.95
CA ASN A 69 -2.70 -15.97 9.30
C ASN A 69 -1.88 -15.65 8.05
N ASN A 70 -1.26 -14.48 8.06
CA ASN A 70 -0.18 -14.14 7.13
C ASN A 70 1.10 -13.86 7.89
N THR A 71 2.22 -14.32 7.37
CA THR A 71 3.53 -14.06 7.96
C THR A 71 4.25 -12.98 7.18
N LEU A 72 4.58 -11.91 7.88
CA LEU A 72 5.36 -10.80 7.34
C LEU A 72 6.84 -11.12 7.49
N THR A 73 7.54 -11.17 6.37
CA THR A 73 9.00 -11.33 6.28
C THR A 73 9.60 -10.09 5.63
N TYR A 74 10.91 -9.89 5.77
CA TYR A 74 11.59 -8.74 5.22
C TYR A 74 12.69 -9.14 4.24
N THR A 75 12.97 -8.23 3.32
CA THR A 75 14.11 -8.28 2.39
C THR A 75 15.08 -7.15 2.73
N LYS A 76 16.36 -7.44 2.65
CA LYS A 76 17.43 -6.46 2.87
C LYS A 76 17.85 -5.85 1.56
N TYR A 77 18.01 -4.54 1.56
CA TYR A 77 18.49 -3.75 0.43
C TYR A 77 19.72 -2.98 0.86
N ALA A 78 20.71 -2.89 -0.01
CA ALA A 78 21.92 -2.09 0.23
C ALA A 78 22.42 -1.48 -1.07
N LEU A 79 22.93 -0.26 -0.97
CA LEU A 79 23.58 0.43 -2.08
C LEU A 79 24.83 1.17 -1.57
N GLN A 80 25.91 1.06 -2.32
CA GLN A 80 27.16 1.77 -2.04
C GLN A 80 27.48 2.78 -3.12
N VAL A 81 27.73 4.01 -2.73
CA VAL A 81 28.24 5.08 -3.58
C VAL A 81 29.71 5.32 -3.28
N ARG A 82 30.54 5.43 -4.32
CA ARG A 82 31.97 5.75 -4.20
C ARG A 82 32.22 7.14 -4.76
N ILE A 83 32.91 7.96 -4.01
CA ILE A 83 33.28 9.33 -4.39
C ILE A 83 34.81 9.44 -4.29
N ASN A 84 35.44 9.95 -5.35
CA ASN A 84 36.88 10.19 -5.33
C ASN A 84 37.22 11.23 -4.27
N LYS A 85 38.26 10.97 -3.48
CA LYS A 85 38.66 11.84 -2.39
C LYS A 85 39.05 13.25 -2.88
N TYR A 86 39.70 13.35 -4.02
CA TYR A 86 40.11 14.63 -4.57
C TYR A 86 38.91 15.43 -5.07
N ASP A 87 37.99 14.78 -5.79
CA ASP A 87 36.76 15.40 -6.26
C ASP A 87 35.89 15.91 -5.08
N ALA A 88 35.79 15.10 -4.01
CA ALA A 88 35.07 15.50 -2.80
C ALA A 88 35.72 16.70 -2.08
N LYS A 89 37.06 16.86 -2.20
CA LYS A 89 37.77 17.98 -1.62
C LYS A 89 37.65 19.24 -2.45
N ASP A 90 37.77 19.09 -3.78
CA ASP A 90 37.80 20.21 -4.72
C ASP A 90 36.39 20.72 -5.03
N VAL A 91 35.39 19.84 -5.04
CA VAL A 91 33.99 20.16 -5.34
C VAL A 91 33.07 19.54 -4.28
N PRO A 92 32.93 20.13 -3.08
CA PRO A 92 32.10 19.59 -1.98
C PRO A 92 30.62 19.33 -2.40
N ARG A 93 30.14 20.04 -3.41
CA ARG A 93 28.78 19.86 -3.97
C ARG A 93 28.54 18.45 -4.52
N ILE A 94 29.58 17.77 -5.01
CA ILE A 94 29.48 16.38 -5.50
C ILE A 94 28.99 15.45 -4.39
N VAL A 95 29.43 15.65 -3.17
CA VAL A 95 29.00 14.87 -2.00
C VAL A 95 27.52 15.10 -1.69
N GLN A 96 27.09 16.37 -1.76
CA GLN A 96 25.67 16.74 -1.53
C GLN A 96 24.76 16.17 -2.62
N ASP A 97 25.15 16.32 -3.88
CA ASP A 97 24.37 15.79 -5.02
C ASP A 97 24.28 14.24 -4.98
N ALA A 98 25.37 13.58 -4.59
CA ALA A 98 25.37 12.12 -4.41
C ALA A 98 24.45 11.69 -3.25
N ALA A 99 24.44 12.45 -2.15
CA ALA A 99 23.57 12.21 -1.02
C ALA A 99 22.10 12.34 -1.40
N THR A 100 21.72 13.44 -2.06
CA THR A 100 20.34 13.67 -2.51
C THR A 100 19.89 12.58 -3.48
N LYS A 101 20.73 12.22 -4.46
CA LYS A 101 20.41 11.15 -5.42
C LYS A 101 20.24 9.79 -4.74
N LEU A 102 21.06 9.49 -3.73
CA LEU A 102 20.92 8.25 -2.96
C LEU A 102 19.61 8.24 -2.17
N GLY A 103 19.25 9.35 -1.52
CA GLY A 103 17.96 9.49 -0.83
C GLY A 103 16.76 9.28 -1.77
N VAL A 104 16.77 9.94 -2.94
CA VAL A 104 15.73 9.77 -3.98
C VAL A 104 15.67 8.32 -4.48
N SER A 105 16.83 7.67 -4.66
CA SER A 105 16.87 6.26 -5.09
C SER A 105 16.20 5.33 -4.09
N ILE A 106 16.41 5.54 -2.79
CA ILE A 106 15.78 4.75 -1.72
C ILE A 106 14.27 4.99 -1.69
N ALA A 107 13.83 6.26 -1.73
CA ALA A 107 12.42 6.59 -1.76
C ALA A 107 11.70 6.00 -2.99
N ASN A 108 12.38 6.02 -4.15
CA ASN A 108 11.88 5.34 -5.35
C ASN A 108 11.77 3.82 -5.17
N THR A 109 12.73 3.20 -4.46
CA THR A 109 12.68 1.77 -4.15
C THR A 109 11.50 1.45 -3.23
N TYR A 110 11.25 2.27 -2.20
CA TYR A 110 10.07 2.13 -1.33
C TYR A 110 8.77 2.19 -2.15
N GLY A 111 8.66 3.20 -3.01
CA GLY A 111 7.51 3.33 -3.90
C GLY A 111 7.34 2.14 -4.85
N SER A 112 8.43 1.61 -5.40
CA SER A 112 8.36 0.44 -6.29
C SER A 112 7.92 -0.83 -5.55
N ILE A 113 8.42 -1.06 -4.33
CA ILE A 113 8.01 -2.20 -3.50
C ILE A 113 6.51 -2.11 -3.16
N GLY A 114 6.03 -0.91 -2.77
CA GLY A 114 4.61 -0.69 -2.50
C GLY A 114 3.73 -0.86 -3.75
N ALA A 115 4.18 -0.42 -4.93
CA ALA A 115 3.46 -0.61 -6.18
C ALA A 115 3.38 -2.10 -6.56
N THR A 116 4.49 -2.83 -6.43
CA THR A 116 4.53 -4.26 -6.74
C THR A 116 3.52 -5.03 -5.90
N ILE A 117 3.46 -4.82 -4.58
CA ILE A 117 2.48 -5.54 -3.76
C ILE A 117 1.03 -5.17 -4.12
N LEU A 118 0.77 -3.91 -4.52
CA LEU A 118 -0.56 -3.50 -4.96
C LEU A 118 -0.93 -4.14 -6.30
N GLU A 119 -0.03 -4.22 -7.27
CA GLU A 119 -0.25 -4.90 -8.54
C GLU A 119 -0.44 -6.42 -8.35
N ASP A 120 0.32 -7.02 -7.42
CA ASP A 120 0.26 -8.45 -7.10
C ASP A 120 -1.01 -8.85 -6.32
N THR A 121 -1.88 -7.91 -5.94
CA THR A 121 -3.13 -8.22 -5.21
C THR A 121 -4.10 -9.11 -5.98
N PHE A 122 -4.02 -9.14 -7.30
CA PHE A 122 -4.82 -10.02 -8.16
C PHE A 122 -4.23 -11.42 -8.31
N ASP A 123 -3.00 -11.62 -7.90
CA ASP A 123 -2.25 -12.84 -8.09
C ASP A 123 -2.12 -13.65 -6.78
N ALA A 124 -1.87 -14.95 -6.93
CA ALA A 124 -1.66 -15.86 -5.80
C ALA A 124 -0.36 -15.58 -5.00
N THR A 125 0.44 -14.60 -5.41
CA THR A 125 1.64 -14.14 -4.69
C THR A 125 1.30 -13.24 -3.51
N THR A 126 0.20 -12.48 -3.60
CA THR A 126 -0.33 -11.64 -2.51
C THR A 126 -1.69 -12.17 -2.09
N THR A 127 -1.69 -13.11 -1.14
CA THR A 127 -2.91 -13.77 -0.68
C THR A 127 -3.45 -13.13 0.60
N ALA A 128 -4.77 -13.14 0.74
CA ALA A 128 -5.42 -12.98 2.02
C ALA A 128 -5.14 -14.22 2.90
N GLY A 129 -5.50 -14.17 4.17
CA GLY A 129 -5.26 -15.28 5.09
C GLY A 129 -6.06 -16.56 4.77
N ASP A 130 -7.03 -16.49 3.88
CA ASP A 130 -7.80 -17.61 3.35
C ASP A 130 -7.07 -18.39 2.23
N GLY A 131 -5.89 -17.93 1.83
CA GLY A 131 -5.07 -18.54 0.78
C GLY A 131 -5.49 -18.16 -0.65
N VAL A 132 -6.48 -17.29 -0.80
CA VAL A 132 -6.92 -16.75 -2.09
C VAL A 132 -6.23 -15.40 -2.34
N ALA A 133 -6.07 -14.98 -3.60
CA ALA A 133 -5.54 -13.66 -3.93
C ALA A 133 -6.32 -12.57 -3.17
N LEU A 134 -5.64 -11.52 -2.73
CA LEU A 134 -6.28 -10.46 -1.92
C LEU A 134 -7.48 -9.83 -2.62
N ILE A 135 -7.43 -9.73 -3.96
CA ILE A 135 -8.55 -9.32 -4.81
C ILE A 135 -9.01 -10.54 -5.60
N SER A 136 -10.18 -11.05 -5.24
CA SER A 136 -10.75 -12.27 -5.81
C SER A 136 -12.28 -12.24 -5.76
N ASP A 137 -12.90 -13.01 -6.64
CA ASP A 137 -14.35 -13.26 -6.68
C ASP A 137 -14.81 -14.42 -5.76
N SER A 138 -13.88 -15.03 -5.02
CA SER A 138 -14.09 -16.33 -4.37
C SER A 138 -13.58 -16.44 -2.93
N HIS A 139 -13.59 -15.34 -2.17
CA HIS A 139 -13.25 -15.39 -0.75
C HIS A 139 -14.28 -16.19 0.05
N PRO A 140 -13.90 -17.30 0.72
CA PRO A 140 -14.84 -18.18 1.38
C PRO A 140 -15.44 -17.54 2.65
N THR A 141 -16.70 -17.86 2.91
CA THR A 141 -17.38 -17.55 4.17
C THR A 141 -17.70 -18.82 4.96
N ASN A 142 -18.11 -18.68 6.22
CA ASN A 142 -18.50 -19.81 7.07
C ASN A 142 -19.70 -20.60 6.54
N SER A 143 -20.59 -19.96 5.78
CA SER A 143 -21.75 -20.60 5.15
C SER A 143 -21.45 -21.33 3.84
N GLY A 144 -20.20 -21.22 3.34
CA GLY A 144 -19.81 -21.73 2.01
C GLY A 144 -20.19 -20.80 0.86
N ALA A 145 -20.70 -19.60 1.15
CA ALA A 145 -20.87 -18.55 0.15
C ALA A 145 -19.51 -17.90 -0.15
N SER A 146 -19.41 -17.22 -1.29
CA SER A 146 -18.24 -16.43 -1.67
C SER A 146 -18.50 -14.96 -1.46
N ARG A 147 -17.45 -14.22 -1.07
CA ARG A 147 -17.38 -12.76 -1.08
C ARG A 147 -16.55 -12.35 -2.29
N ASP A 148 -16.93 -11.24 -2.90
CA ASP A 148 -16.31 -10.73 -4.12
C ASP A 148 -15.82 -9.30 -3.90
N ASN A 149 -14.54 -9.05 -4.21
CA ASN A 149 -13.95 -7.71 -4.24
C ASN A 149 -13.20 -7.47 -5.56
N LYS A 150 -13.42 -8.34 -6.56
CA LYS A 150 -12.83 -8.26 -7.89
C LYS A 150 -13.84 -7.75 -8.91
N MET A 151 -13.40 -6.83 -9.73
CA MET A 151 -14.15 -6.33 -10.88
C MET A 151 -13.36 -6.55 -12.17
N THR A 152 -14.01 -6.41 -13.32
CA THR A 152 -13.40 -6.59 -14.65
C THR A 152 -13.73 -5.44 -15.61
N SER A 153 -14.07 -4.27 -15.07
CA SER A 153 -14.50 -3.11 -15.85
C SER A 153 -13.40 -2.05 -15.88
N SER A 154 -13.20 -1.40 -17.01
CA SER A 154 -12.42 -0.16 -17.09
C SER A 154 -12.99 0.90 -16.16
N PHE A 155 -12.16 1.83 -15.72
CA PHE A 155 -12.58 2.86 -14.80
C PHE A 155 -13.56 3.83 -15.48
N ASP A 156 -14.77 3.86 -14.97
CA ASP A 156 -15.80 4.85 -15.28
C ASP A 156 -16.71 5.09 -14.07
N ARG A 157 -17.68 5.98 -14.22
CA ARG A 157 -18.64 6.30 -13.15
C ARG A 157 -19.44 5.06 -12.71
N THR A 158 -19.86 4.22 -13.66
CA THR A 158 -20.68 3.05 -13.39
C THR A 158 -19.88 2.00 -12.63
N ALA A 159 -18.65 1.75 -13.07
CA ALA A 159 -17.73 0.84 -12.42
C ALA A 159 -17.38 1.31 -10.98
N TYR A 160 -17.14 2.63 -10.79
CA TYR A 160 -16.91 3.16 -9.46
C TYR A 160 -18.11 3.00 -8.53
N MET A 161 -19.34 3.28 -9.00
CA MET A 161 -20.56 3.08 -8.21
C MET A 161 -20.82 1.60 -7.93
N ALA A 162 -20.44 0.69 -8.83
CA ALA A 162 -20.45 -0.74 -8.56
C ALA A 162 -19.47 -1.13 -7.46
N ALA A 163 -18.26 -0.56 -7.44
CA ALA A 163 -17.31 -0.76 -6.35
C ALA A 163 -17.84 -0.25 -5.01
N VAL A 164 -18.47 0.93 -4.96
CA VAL A 164 -19.15 1.44 -3.76
C VAL A 164 -20.25 0.48 -3.29
N THR A 165 -20.99 -0.11 -4.23
CA THR A 165 -22.03 -1.11 -3.91
C THR A 165 -21.42 -2.39 -3.33
N LEU A 166 -20.33 -2.89 -3.90
CA LEU A 166 -19.59 -4.04 -3.32
C LEU A 166 -19.09 -3.72 -1.90
N ALA A 167 -18.57 -2.52 -1.66
CA ALA A 167 -18.16 -2.07 -0.34
C ALA A 167 -19.31 -2.03 0.67
N SER A 168 -20.52 -1.63 0.24
CA SER A 168 -21.70 -1.55 1.10
C SER A 168 -22.28 -2.94 1.42
N LEU A 169 -22.16 -3.89 0.50
CA LEU A 169 -22.63 -5.26 0.67
C LEU A 169 -21.59 -6.21 1.25
N TRP A 170 -20.43 -5.67 1.65
CA TRP A 170 -19.38 -6.50 2.19
C TRP A 170 -19.80 -7.19 3.48
N THR A 171 -19.43 -8.45 3.60
CA THR A 171 -19.68 -9.25 4.82
C THR A 171 -18.36 -9.81 5.32
N ASN A 172 -18.27 -10.01 6.64
CA ASN A 172 -17.15 -10.71 7.23
C ASN A 172 -17.25 -12.25 7.03
N TYR A 173 -16.28 -12.99 7.54
CA TYR A 173 -16.26 -14.45 7.44
C TYR A 173 -17.53 -15.09 8.02
N MET A 174 -18.13 -14.53 9.08
CA MET A 174 -19.36 -15.02 9.74
C MET A 174 -20.64 -14.52 9.07
N ASN A 175 -20.57 -13.96 7.85
CA ASN A 175 -21.68 -13.35 7.09
C ASN A 175 -22.37 -12.17 7.81
N GLN A 176 -21.66 -11.48 8.69
CA GLN A 176 -22.14 -10.22 9.24
C GLN A 176 -21.81 -9.09 8.29
N GLU A 177 -22.73 -8.15 8.13
CA GLU A 177 -22.54 -6.97 7.32
C GLU A 177 -21.40 -6.10 7.88
N GLU A 178 -20.49 -5.70 7.03
CA GLU A 178 -19.36 -4.81 7.31
C GLU A 178 -19.28 -3.70 6.26
N ASP A 179 -20.34 -2.92 6.16
CA ASP A 179 -20.39 -1.78 5.23
C ASP A 179 -19.22 -0.80 5.48
N TRP A 180 -18.40 -0.62 4.47
CA TRP A 180 -17.31 0.35 4.47
C TRP A 180 -17.40 1.37 3.33
N SER A 181 -18.53 1.43 2.64
CA SER A 181 -18.77 2.35 1.52
C SER A 181 -18.67 3.83 1.89
N ASN A 182 -18.89 4.15 3.18
CA ASN A 182 -18.82 5.51 3.71
C ASN A 182 -17.47 5.85 4.36
N GLU A 183 -16.53 4.93 4.35
CA GLU A 183 -15.17 5.20 4.85
C GLU A 183 -14.40 6.09 3.84
N PRO A 184 -13.43 6.90 4.31
CA PRO A 184 -12.54 7.61 3.41
C PRO A 184 -11.69 6.63 2.61
N VAL A 185 -11.73 6.74 1.29
CA VAL A 185 -11.03 5.82 0.38
C VAL A 185 -10.05 6.53 -0.53
N LEU A 186 -9.07 5.78 -0.99
CA LEU A 186 -8.13 6.14 -2.04
C LEU A 186 -8.51 5.43 -3.33
N LEU A 187 -8.44 6.13 -4.43
CA LEU A 187 -8.52 5.56 -5.76
C LEU A 187 -7.13 5.58 -6.39
N TYR A 188 -6.52 4.40 -6.51
CA TYR A 188 -5.24 4.26 -7.20
C TYR A 188 -5.46 3.96 -8.68
N GLY A 189 -4.67 4.64 -9.52
CA GLY A 189 -4.59 4.38 -10.94
C GLY A 189 -3.18 4.55 -11.47
N SER A 190 -2.91 3.89 -12.59
CA SER A 190 -1.64 3.97 -13.29
C SER A 190 -1.58 5.18 -14.23
N PRO A 191 -0.45 5.87 -14.35
CA PRO A 191 -0.25 6.88 -15.39
C PRO A 191 -0.12 6.25 -16.78
N ALA A 192 0.05 4.93 -16.89
CA ALA A 192 0.03 4.22 -18.16
C ALA A 192 -1.37 4.21 -18.80
N ASP A 193 -2.43 4.31 -17.98
CA ASP A 193 -3.76 4.67 -18.48
C ASP A 193 -3.85 6.18 -18.69
N THR A 194 -3.74 6.60 -19.94
CA THR A 194 -3.74 8.03 -20.31
C THR A 194 -5.08 8.72 -20.06
N THR A 195 -6.16 7.96 -19.98
CA THR A 195 -7.53 8.46 -19.80
C THR A 195 -7.98 8.48 -18.35
N PHE A 196 -7.33 7.70 -17.48
CA PHE A 196 -7.73 7.55 -16.07
C PHE A 196 -7.86 8.89 -15.34
N ARG A 197 -6.90 9.79 -15.50
CA ARG A 197 -6.92 11.10 -14.84
C ARG A 197 -8.11 11.97 -15.28
N GLU A 198 -8.37 12.00 -16.59
CA GLU A 198 -9.46 12.78 -17.15
C GLU A 198 -10.81 12.21 -16.71
N THR A 199 -10.96 10.89 -16.80
CA THR A 199 -12.17 10.19 -16.37
C THR A 199 -12.42 10.36 -14.88
N ALA A 200 -11.39 10.27 -14.03
CA ALA A 200 -11.52 10.50 -12.59
C ALA A 200 -11.95 11.95 -12.30
N HIS A 201 -11.40 12.92 -13.01
CA HIS A 201 -11.82 14.31 -12.89
C HIS A 201 -13.28 14.49 -13.34
N GLU A 202 -13.69 13.92 -14.46
CA GLU A 202 -15.07 13.99 -14.92
C GLU A 202 -16.05 13.34 -13.92
N VAL A 203 -15.69 12.20 -13.37
CA VAL A 203 -16.53 11.46 -12.42
C VAL A 203 -16.72 12.23 -11.11
N PHE A 204 -15.67 12.82 -10.54
CA PHE A 204 -15.72 13.38 -9.19
C PHE A 204 -15.81 14.91 -9.12
N ALA A 205 -15.20 15.64 -10.04
CA ALA A 205 -15.22 17.10 -10.02
C ALA A 205 -16.49 17.69 -10.67
N SER A 206 -17.17 16.95 -11.53
CA SER A 206 -18.42 17.41 -12.15
C SER A 206 -19.55 17.40 -11.13
N GLN A 207 -20.18 18.55 -10.89
CA GLN A 207 -21.39 18.66 -10.06
C GLN A 207 -22.61 18.04 -10.74
N PHE A 208 -22.59 17.90 -12.06
CA PHE A 208 -23.68 17.39 -12.87
C PHE A 208 -23.23 16.18 -13.71
N SER A 209 -24.09 15.18 -13.80
CA SER A 209 -23.87 14.08 -14.73
C SER A 209 -23.96 14.60 -16.18
N SER A 210 -23.03 14.18 -17.02
CA SER A 210 -22.93 14.63 -18.42
C SER A 210 -24.18 14.34 -19.28
N SER A 211 -25.04 13.42 -18.85
CA SER A 211 -26.16 12.96 -19.64
C SER A 211 -27.53 13.56 -19.30
N GLN A 212 -27.74 14.11 -18.08
CA GLN A 212 -29.12 14.47 -17.66
C GLN A 212 -29.24 15.71 -16.74
N MET A 213 -28.24 16.55 -16.53
CA MET A 213 -28.29 17.68 -15.57
C MET A 213 -28.73 17.27 -14.14
N GLN A 214 -28.58 16.00 -13.77
CA GLN A 214 -28.89 15.51 -12.43
C GLN A 214 -27.66 15.63 -11.52
N SER A 215 -27.87 15.76 -10.21
CA SER A 215 -26.78 15.78 -9.23
C SER A 215 -25.92 14.52 -9.35
N ASN A 216 -24.60 14.71 -9.31
CA ASN A 216 -23.65 13.59 -9.43
C ASN A 216 -23.58 12.81 -8.11
N ALA A 217 -24.25 11.67 -8.02
CA ALA A 217 -24.20 10.82 -6.83
C ALA A 217 -22.78 10.31 -6.52
N ALA A 218 -21.93 10.12 -7.52
CA ALA A 218 -20.56 9.68 -7.30
C ALA A 218 -19.72 10.71 -6.54
N ALA A 219 -20.06 12.00 -6.63
CA ALA A 219 -19.39 13.05 -5.89
C ALA A 219 -19.60 12.96 -4.36
N MET A 220 -20.66 12.28 -3.89
CA MET A 220 -20.90 12.02 -2.47
C MET A 220 -19.87 11.03 -1.87
N TYR A 221 -19.34 10.16 -2.71
CA TYR A 221 -18.38 9.12 -2.36
C TYR A 221 -16.99 9.42 -2.97
N ALA A 222 -16.70 10.72 -3.24
CA ALA A 222 -15.48 11.09 -3.93
C ALA A 222 -14.23 10.62 -3.15
N PRO A 223 -13.39 9.78 -3.76
CA PRO A 223 -12.14 9.31 -3.16
C PRO A 223 -11.06 10.38 -3.27
N GLU A 224 -9.99 10.21 -2.52
CA GLU A 224 -8.73 10.85 -2.88
C GLU A 224 -8.07 10.08 -4.04
N VAL A 225 -7.86 10.75 -5.17
CA VAL A 225 -7.30 10.13 -6.37
C VAL A 225 -5.78 10.18 -6.32
N VAL A 226 -5.14 9.02 -6.37
CA VAL A 226 -3.68 8.87 -6.37
C VAL A 226 -3.24 8.23 -7.68
N ILE A 227 -2.63 9.03 -8.56
CA ILE A 227 -2.01 8.54 -9.78
C ILE A 227 -0.56 8.20 -9.46
N TRP A 228 -0.30 6.92 -9.29
CA TRP A 228 0.98 6.46 -8.79
C TRP A 228 1.93 6.05 -9.91
N SER A 229 2.99 6.82 -10.08
CA SER A 229 3.95 6.67 -11.19
C SER A 229 4.70 5.34 -11.23
N LYS A 230 4.61 4.52 -10.22
CA LYS A 230 5.23 3.20 -10.15
C LYS A 230 4.30 2.06 -10.58
N LEU A 231 3.01 2.32 -10.73
CA LEU A 231 2.06 1.37 -11.29
C LEU A 231 2.26 1.30 -12.80
N THR A 232 2.38 0.10 -13.32
CA THR A 232 2.72 -0.16 -14.73
C THR A 232 1.52 -0.66 -15.54
N ASP A 233 0.56 -1.29 -14.89
CA ASP A 233 -0.62 -1.82 -15.54
C ASP A 233 -1.61 -0.70 -15.89
N SER A 234 -2.02 -0.61 -17.15
CA SER A 234 -2.93 0.42 -17.67
C SER A 234 -4.40 0.02 -17.58
N THR A 235 -4.70 -1.22 -17.23
CA THR A 235 -6.06 -1.75 -17.19
C THR A 235 -6.61 -1.87 -15.78
N ARG A 236 -5.75 -1.75 -14.77
CA ARG A 236 -6.08 -1.94 -13.36
C ARG A 236 -6.30 -0.64 -12.62
N TRP A 237 -7.26 -0.68 -11.71
CA TRP A 237 -7.50 0.38 -10.73
C TRP A 237 -8.00 -0.21 -9.42
N TRP A 238 -7.76 0.51 -8.31
CA TRP A 238 -8.05 0.02 -6.95
C TRP A 238 -8.75 1.09 -6.13
N VAL A 239 -9.71 0.66 -5.32
CA VAL A 239 -10.33 1.44 -4.24
C VAL A 239 -9.86 0.84 -2.92
N VAL A 240 -9.20 1.64 -2.10
CA VAL A 240 -8.59 1.19 -0.84
C VAL A 240 -9.07 2.07 0.31
N SER A 241 -9.59 1.46 1.38
CA SER A 241 -9.99 2.16 2.60
C SER A 241 -8.77 2.69 3.36
N LYS A 242 -8.79 3.99 3.69
CA LYS A 242 -7.78 4.62 4.57
C LYS A 242 -7.89 4.17 6.02
N THR A 243 -9.05 3.67 6.41
CA THR A 243 -9.31 3.19 7.79
C THR A 243 -8.82 1.77 7.97
N ARG A 244 -9.16 0.87 7.04
CA ARG A 244 -8.85 -0.56 7.15
C ARG A 244 -7.42 -0.89 6.74
N LYS A 245 -6.88 -0.19 5.73
CA LYS A 245 -5.50 -0.34 5.26
C LYS A 245 -5.13 -1.81 5.06
N PRO A 246 -5.66 -2.46 4.01
CA PRO A 246 -5.55 -3.91 3.83
C PRO A 246 -4.13 -4.41 3.54
N LEU A 247 -3.22 -3.51 3.20
CA LEU A 247 -1.82 -3.80 2.92
C LEU A 247 -0.91 -3.25 4.02
N VAL A 248 0.03 -4.06 4.48
CA VAL A 248 1.05 -3.65 5.46
C VAL A 248 2.36 -3.36 4.73
N PHE A 249 2.94 -2.20 5.02
CA PHE A 249 4.27 -1.81 4.58
C PHE A 249 5.16 -1.68 5.82
N TRP A 250 6.05 -2.64 6.02
CA TRP A 250 6.85 -2.73 7.22
C TRP A 250 8.29 -2.29 6.97
N VAL A 251 8.69 -1.23 7.63
CA VAL A 251 10.07 -0.76 7.65
C VAL A 251 10.74 -1.31 8.90
N ARG A 252 11.39 -2.46 8.78
CA ARG A 252 12.09 -3.09 9.90
C ARG A 252 13.32 -2.28 10.32
N SER A 253 14.11 -1.85 9.35
CA SER A 253 15.24 -0.95 9.55
C SER A 253 15.15 0.17 8.51
N GLY A 254 15.11 1.40 8.97
CA GLY A 254 15.16 2.57 8.10
C GLY A 254 16.50 2.67 7.38
N ALA A 255 16.58 3.60 6.43
CA ALA A 255 17.82 3.81 5.68
C ALA A 255 18.92 4.35 6.58
N GLU A 256 19.87 3.50 6.91
CA GLU A 256 21.07 3.85 7.66
C GLU A 256 22.25 4.09 6.72
N THR A 257 23.05 5.11 7.01
CA THR A 257 24.23 5.42 6.19
C THR A 257 25.51 5.23 6.97
N ASN A 258 26.46 4.51 6.38
CA ASN A 258 27.80 4.36 6.90
C ASN A 258 28.82 4.91 5.91
N THR A 259 29.76 5.72 6.41
CA THR A 259 30.82 6.32 5.59
C THR A 259 32.17 5.74 5.98
N THR A 260 32.86 5.16 5.02
CA THR A 260 34.20 4.59 5.17
C THR A 260 35.16 5.13 4.11
N ILE A 261 36.44 5.01 4.35
CA ILE A 261 37.50 5.29 3.34
C ILE A 261 38.03 3.95 2.87
N ASP A 262 38.10 3.79 1.57
CA ASP A 262 38.75 2.65 0.93
C ASP A 262 40.29 2.73 1.21
N GLU A 263 40.86 1.70 1.76
CA GLU A 263 42.27 1.67 2.12
C GLU A 263 43.17 1.63 0.88
N ASP A 264 42.70 0.98 -0.18
CA ASP A 264 43.53 0.78 -1.39
C ASP A 264 43.63 2.05 -2.25
N ASN A 265 42.51 2.73 -2.48
CA ASN A 265 42.44 3.87 -3.42
C ASN A 265 42.05 5.19 -2.76
N ARG A 266 41.83 5.19 -1.44
CA ARG A 266 41.48 6.37 -0.63
C ARG A 266 40.14 7.03 -1.02
N ASN A 267 39.30 6.35 -1.80
CA ASN A 267 37.97 6.84 -2.13
C ASN A 267 37.04 6.81 -0.90
N ILE A 268 36.12 7.75 -0.86
CA ILE A 268 35.06 7.77 0.14
C ILE A 268 33.96 6.82 -0.32
N LYS A 269 33.65 5.81 0.51
CA LYS A 269 32.56 4.86 0.32
C LYS A 269 31.42 5.23 1.27
N ILE A 270 30.25 5.46 0.74
CA ILE A 270 29.02 5.69 1.48
C ILE A 270 28.11 4.51 1.20
N THR A 271 27.87 3.69 2.20
CA THR A 271 26.96 2.53 2.11
C THR A 271 25.68 2.89 2.83
N THR A 272 24.57 2.62 2.20
CA THR A 272 23.24 2.71 2.82
C THR A 272 22.58 1.35 2.73
N ASP A 273 22.00 0.90 3.82
CA ASP A 273 21.24 -0.32 3.91
C ASP A 273 19.91 -0.07 4.64
N PHE A 274 18.91 -0.88 4.28
CA PHE A 274 17.58 -0.86 4.88
C PHE A 274 16.91 -2.22 4.71
N ALA A 275 15.88 -2.48 5.51
CA ALA A 275 15.13 -3.73 5.46
C ALA A 275 13.63 -3.46 5.47
N ILE A 276 12.93 -3.98 4.45
CA ILE A 276 11.50 -3.78 4.25
C ILE A 276 10.79 -5.11 4.02
N GLY A 277 9.59 -5.23 4.55
CA GLY A 277 8.64 -6.29 4.27
C GLY A 277 7.29 -5.73 3.86
N THR A 278 6.58 -6.45 3.02
CA THR A 278 5.21 -6.13 2.63
C THR A 278 4.35 -7.39 2.67
N VAL A 279 3.11 -7.24 3.09
CA VAL A 279 2.14 -8.35 3.12
C VAL A 279 0.71 -7.83 3.10
N ALA A 280 -0.21 -8.63 2.58
CA ALA A 280 -1.63 -8.38 2.75
C ALA A 280 -2.09 -8.73 4.16
N LYS A 281 -3.03 -7.97 4.73
CA LYS A 281 -3.73 -8.37 5.94
C LYS A 281 -4.52 -9.65 5.70
N PRO A 282 -4.72 -10.49 6.72
CA PRO A 282 -5.45 -11.75 6.56
C PRO A 282 -6.91 -11.57 6.13
N ASP A 283 -7.55 -10.45 6.50
CA ASP A 283 -8.90 -10.12 6.06
C ASP A 283 -8.84 -9.26 4.80
N PRO A 284 -9.51 -9.65 3.71
CA PRO A 284 -9.56 -8.90 2.46
C PRO A 284 -10.47 -7.66 2.49
N ALA A 285 -11.09 -7.34 3.63
CA ALA A 285 -11.92 -6.14 3.77
C ALA A 285 -11.15 -4.84 3.54
N GLY A 286 -11.78 -3.88 2.86
CA GLY A 286 -11.22 -2.54 2.65
C GLY A 286 -10.43 -2.37 1.36
N ILE A 287 -10.46 -3.35 0.45
CA ILE A 287 -9.91 -3.22 -0.90
C ILE A 287 -10.87 -3.80 -1.93
N ILE A 288 -11.04 -3.09 -3.01
CA ILE A 288 -11.70 -3.57 -4.23
C ILE A 288 -10.78 -3.23 -5.39
N GLY A 289 -10.61 -4.15 -6.31
CA GLY A 289 -9.81 -3.92 -7.50
C GLY A 289 -10.52 -4.35 -8.77
N SER A 290 -10.17 -3.70 -9.85
CA SER A 290 -10.64 -4.05 -11.19
C SER A 290 -9.46 -4.36 -12.09
N ASP A 291 -9.59 -5.42 -12.86
CA ASP A 291 -8.68 -5.84 -13.91
C ASP A 291 -9.47 -5.96 -15.22
N ALA A 292 -9.47 -4.87 -15.98
CA ALA A 292 -10.14 -4.80 -17.28
C ALA A 292 -9.20 -5.38 -18.36
N ALA A 293 -9.21 -6.69 -18.54
CA ALA A 293 -8.43 -7.39 -19.57
C ALA A 293 -8.92 -7.10 -20.99
#